data_939d52b09526ece419a2c356c1096197
#
_entry.id   939d52b09526ece419a2c356c1096197
#
_cell.length_a   1.000
_cell.length_b   1.000
_cell.length_c   1.000
_cell.angle_alpha   90.00
_cell.angle_beta   90.00
_cell.angle_gamma   90.00
#
_symmetry.space_group_name_H-M   'P 1'
#
loop_
_entity.id
_entity.type
_entity.pdbx_description
1 polymer ?
#
loop_
_entity_poly.entity_id
_entity_poly.type
_entity_poly.pdbx_seq_one_letter_code
_entity_poly.pdbx_strand_id
1 'polypeptide(L)'
;MLIVVVGATLPIRHWLHLPRWNDGRSQEFETIWRPAGNLDRHRAVDVIRTIDGDTFEARVHLSPGQDVMTRVRLRGIDAPELKAACAAELRMAEAATDALRDLLRQGEVAIYNIGPDKYQGRIVADVATRRTDNVAAALLRAGHVRSYNGGHRNGWCANPTP
;
A
#
# COMPACT_ATOMS: atom_id res chain seq x y z
N MET A 1 -40.61 68.71 -13.99
CA MET A 1 -40.48 67.96 -12.74
C MET A 1 -39.93 66.55 -13.09
N LEU A 2 -38.62 66.43 -12.99
CA LEU A 2 -37.91 65.22 -13.45
C LEU A 2 -37.62 64.34 -12.21
N ILE A 3 -38.20 63.15 -12.19
CA ILE A 3 -37.93 62.17 -11.13
C ILE A 3 -36.84 61.25 -11.62
N VAL A 4 -35.63 61.30 -11.00
CA VAL A 4 -34.54 60.42 -11.24
C VAL A 4 -34.67 59.25 -10.25
N VAL A 5 -34.92 58.01 -10.75
CA VAL A 5 -34.90 56.80 -9.95
C VAL A 5 -33.48 56.23 -10.02
N VAL A 6 -32.77 56.30 -8.90
CA VAL A 6 -31.46 55.66 -8.72
C VAL A 6 -31.68 54.20 -8.31
N GLY A 7 -31.48 53.30 -9.25
CA GLY A 7 -31.49 51.87 -8.99
C GLY A 7 -30.17 51.41 -8.36
N ALA A 8 -30.19 51.07 -7.06
CA ALA A 8 -29.05 50.43 -6.38
C ALA A 8 -29.03 48.94 -6.69
N THR A 9 -28.10 48.50 -7.54
CA THR A 9 -27.81 47.09 -7.78
C THR A 9 -26.83 46.58 -6.73
N LEU A 10 -27.33 45.81 -5.77
CA LEU A 10 -26.48 45.10 -4.82
C LEU A 10 -25.89 43.85 -5.50
N PRO A 11 -24.57 43.61 -5.47
CA PRO A 11 -23.99 42.36 -5.94
C PRO A 11 -24.22 41.27 -4.92
N ILE A 12 -25.10 40.34 -5.23
CA ILE A 12 -25.26 39.10 -4.44
C ILE A 12 -24.03 38.21 -4.70
N ARG A 13 -23.03 38.37 -3.86
CA ARG A 13 -21.94 37.40 -3.79
C ARG A 13 -22.41 36.17 -2.98
N HIS A 14 -23.03 35.22 -3.66
CA HIS A 14 -23.21 33.90 -3.12
C HIS A 14 -21.83 33.22 -3.03
N TRP A 15 -21.22 33.27 -1.85
CA TRP A 15 -20.15 32.39 -1.48
C TRP A 15 -20.78 31.03 -1.18
N LEU A 16 -20.91 30.18 -2.19
CA LEU A 16 -21.13 28.76 -1.98
C LEU A 16 -19.84 28.17 -1.38
N HIS A 17 -19.73 28.21 -0.07
CA HIS A 17 -18.79 27.39 0.65
C HIS A 17 -19.28 25.94 0.56
N LEU A 18 -18.93 25.27 -0.52
CA LEU A 18 -19.04 23.82 -0.56
C LEU A 18 -18.10 23.29 0.54
N PRO A 19 -18.59 22.49 1.48
CA PRO A 19 -17.71 21.83 2.44
C PRO A 19 -16.74 20.96 1.63
N ARG A 20 -15.46 21.30 1.72
CA ARG A 20 -14.38 20.48 1.20
C ARG A 20 -14.40 19.19 2.00
N TRP A 21 -14.89 18.12 1.42
CA TRP A 21 -14.77 16.78 1.99
C TRP A 21 -13.28 16.48 2.08
N ASN A 22 -12.71 16.82 3.23
CA ASN A 22 -11.36 16.42 3.57
C ASN A 22 -11.46 14.95 3.94
N ASP A 23 -11.13 14.07 2.99
CA ASP A 23 -11.07 12.64 3.24
C ASP A 23 -9.94 12.39 4.25
N GLY A 24 -10.30 12.16 5.52
CA GLY A 24 -9.36 11.92 6.61
C GLY A 24 -8.37 10.79 6.29
N ARG A 25 -8.74 9.86 5.42
CA ARG A 25 -7.86 8.78 4.93
C ARG A 25 -6.63 9.29 4.18
N SER A 26 -6.76 10.40 3.46
CA SER A 26 -5.62 11.00 2.73
C SER A 26 -4.57 11.57 3.68
N GLN A 27 -5.00 12.13 4.81
CA GLN A 27 -4.09 12.69 5.83
C GLN A 27 -3.38 11.58 6.63
N GLU A 28 -4.09 10.51 6.97
CA GLU A 28 -3.51 9.36 7.66
C GLU A 28 -2.45 8.68 6.79
N PHE A 29 -2.72 8.52 5.49
CA PHE A 29 -1.78 7.96 4.54
C PHE A 29 -0.51 8.82 4.37
N GLU A 30 -0.65 10.13 4.26
CA GLU A 30 0.47 11.09 4.21
C GLU A 30 1.33 11.03 5.48
N THR A 31 0.73 10.75 6.64
CA THR A 31 1.44 10.66 7.92
C THR A 31 2.34 9.43 8.00
N ILE A 32 1.94 8.29 7.41
CA ILE A 32 2.77 7.08 7.38
C ILE A 32 4.05 7.31 6.56
N TRP A 33 3.91 8.01 5.45
CA TRP A 33 5.00 8.10 4.50
C TRP A 33 5.85 9.38 4.63
N ARG A 34 5.40 10.42 5.34
CA ARG A 34 6.26 11.57 5.64
C ARG A 34 7.46 11.10 6.45
N PRO A 35 8.70 11.25 5.93
CA PRO A 35 9.88 10.85 6.68
C PRO A 35 10.04 11.77 7.90
N ALA A 36 9.60 11.30 9.05
CA ALA A 36 10.07 11.85 10.31
C ALA A 36 11.53 11.40 10.50
N GLY A 37 12.42 11.99 9.76
CA GLY A 37 13.87 12.08 10.07
C GLY A 37 14.70 10.81 10.18
N ASN A 38 14.18 9.60 9.90
CA ASN A 38 15.01 8.40 9.83
C ASN A 38 14.27 7.26 9.09
N LEU A 39 14.63 7.03 7.83
CA LEU A 39 14.06 5.99 6.98
C LEU A 39 14.38 4.56 7.48
N ASP A 40 15.37 4.41 8.38
CA ASP A 40 15.83 3.12 8.90
C ASP A 40 15.06 2.63 10.14
N ARG A 41 14.07 3.38 10.63
CA ARG A 41 13.33 2.95 11.81
C ARG A 41 12.34 1.84 11.46
N HIS A 42 12.55 0.68 12.04
CA HIS A 42 11.58 -0.40 12.06
C HIS A 42 10.32 0.05 12.80
N ARG A 43 9.16 -0.12 12.17
CA ARG A 43 7.85 0.13 12.78
C ARG A 43 7.15 -1.20 12.98
N ALA A 44 6.77 -1.47 14.22
CA ALA A 44 5.94 -2.63 14.53
C ALA A 44 4.57 -2.52 13.86
N VAL A 45 4.06 -3.63 13.37
CA VAL A 45 2.74 -3.73 12.74
C VAL A 45 2.00 -4.98 13.21
N ASP A 46 0.67 -4.85 13.35
CA ASP A 46 -0.21 -6.00 13.49
C ASP A 46 -0.69 -6.42 12.10
N VAL A 47 -0.36 -7.63 11.71
CA VAL A 47 -0.83 -8.20 10.45
C VAL A 47 -2.30 -8.58 10.57
N ILE A 48 -3.16 -8.01 9.74
CA ILE A 48 -4.59 -8.29 9.72
C ILE A 48 -4.88 -9.49 8.82
N ARG A 49 -4.36 -9.46 7.59
CA ARG A 49 -4.48 -10.56 6.63
C ARG A 49 -3.46 -10.46 5.50
N THR A 50 -3.07 -11.59 4.94
CA THR A 50 -2.34 -11.65 3.68
C THR A 50 -3.34 -11.50 2.54
N ILE A 51 -3.02 -10.65 1.56
CA ILE A 51 -3.88 -10.37 0.39
C ILE A 51 -3.46 -11.27 -0.78
N ASP A 52 -2.18 -11.29 -1.10
CA ASP A 52 -1.54 -12.08 -2.16
C ASP A 52 -0.08 -12.40 -1.80
N GLY A 53 0.71 -12.88 -2.76
CA GLY A 53 2.09 -13.34 -2.51
C GLY A 53 3.10 -12.22 -2.22
N ASP A 54 2.74 -10.93 -2.39
CA ASP A 54 3.63 -9.80 -2.12
C ASP A 54 2.97 -8.65 -1.35
N THR A 55 1.72 -8.83 -0.90
CA THR A 55 0.94 -7.77 -0.25
C THR A 55 0.14 -8.29 0.94
N PHE A 56 0.14 -7.57 2.05
CA PHE A 56 -0.68 -7.84 3.22
C PHE A 56 -1.30 -6.55 3.77
N GLU A 57 -2.37 -6.68 4.54
CA GLU A 57 -3.03 -5.60 5.26
C GLU A 57 -2.56 -5.59 6.70
N ALA A 58 -2.22 -4.40 7.21
CA ALA A 58 -1.69 -4.23 8.54
C ALA A 58 -2.21 -2.97 9.23
N ARG A 59 -2.20 -3.03 10.56
CA ARG A 59 -2.28 -1.86 11.44
C ARG A 59 -0.86 -1.43 11.78
N VAL A 60 -0.50 -0.23 11.38
CA VAL A 60 0.82 0.36 11.62
C VAL A 60 0.77 1.25 12.85
N HIS A 61 1.64 1.00 13.83
CA HIS A 61 1.73 1.80 15.05
C HIS A 61 2.64 3.01 14.81
N LEU A 62 2.07 4.22 14.78
CA LEU A 62 2.82 5.46 14.54
C LEU A 62 3.36 6.06 15.84
N SER A 63 2.52 6.13 16.86
CA SER A 63 2.81 6.60 18.22
C SER A 63 1.77 6.02 19.20
N PRO A 64 1.95 6.14 20.52
CA PRO A 64 0.96 5.66 21.47
C PRO A 64 -0.44 6.20 21.17
N GLY A 65 -1.40 5.29 20.91
CA GLY A 65 -2.78 5.61 20.57
C GLY A 65 -3.03 6.10 19.15
N GLN A 66 -2.03 6.04 18.27
CA GLN A 66 -2.13 6.49 16.87
C GLN A 66 -1.76 5.35 15.92
N ASP A 67 -2.77 4.68 15.40
CA ASP A 67 -2.64 3.55 14.49
C ASP A 67 -3.27 3.88 13.14
N VAL A 68 -2.68 3.35 12.08
CA VAL A 68 -3.21 3.50 10.72
C VAL A 68 -3.33 2.14 10.05
N MET A 69 -4.49 1.90 9.44
CA MET A 69 -4.73 0.72 8.60
C MET A 69 -4.24 0.98 7.18
N THR A 70 -3.37 0.13 6.68
CA THR A 70 -2.84 0.25 5.31
C THR A 70 -2.53 -1.11 4.70
N ARG A 71 -2.37 -1.14 3.39
CA ARG A 71 -1.81 -2.28 2.68
C ARG A 71 -0.31 -2.07 2.53
N VAL A 72 0.45 -3.09 2.87
CA VAL A 72 1.91 -3.11 2.75
C VAL A 72 2.29 -4.03 1.60
N ARG A 73 2.89 -3.46 0.57
CA ARG A 73 3.49 -4.21 -0.53
C ARG A 73 4.98 -4.38 -0.27
N LEU A 74 5.46 -5.61 -0.36
CA LEU A 74 6.87 -5.93 -0.20
C LEU A 74 7.69 -5.31 -1.34
N ARG A 75 8.78 -4.65 -0.96
CA ARG A 75 9.70 -4.00 -1.90
C ARG A 75 10.50 -5.02 -2.70
N GLY A 76 10.76 -4.69 -3.95
CA GLY A 76 11.75 -5.38 -4.79
C GLY A 76 11.31 -6.72 -5.36
N ILE A 77 10.05 -7.11 -5.17
CA ILE A 77 9.51 -8.39 -5.66
C ILE A 77 8.19 -8.25 -6.41
N ASP A 78 7.90 -9.26 -7.19
CA ASP A 78 6.64 -9.45 -7.91
C ASP A 78 6.18 -10.89 -7.71
N ALA A 79 4.95 -11.08 -7.25
CA ALA A 79 4.31 -12.37 -7.07
C ALA A 79 3.36 -12.68 -8.22
N PRO A 80 3.06 -13.98 -8.47
CA PRO A 80 1.97 -14.37 -9.35
C PRO A 80 0.63 -13.84 -8.83
N GLU A 81 -0.27 -13.51 -9.75
CA GLU A 81 -1.54 -12.87 -9.43
C GLU A 81 -2.63 -13.91 -9.11
N LEU A 82 -3.40 -13.71 -8.03
CA LEU A 82 -4.57 -14.56 -7.72
C LEU A 82 -5.66 -14.45 -8.79
N LYS A 83 -5.74 -13.30 -9.49
CA LYS A 83 -6.53 -13.15 -10.72
C LYS A 83 -5.72 -13.61 -11.93
N ALA A 84 -5.33 -14.86 -11.91
CA ALA A 84 -4.38 -15.47 -12.82
C ALA A 84 -4.91 -15.58 -14.25
N ALA A 85 -4.00 -15.45 -15.22
CA ALA A 85 -4.30 -15.67 -16.63
C ALA A 85 -4.32 -17.17 -17.01
N CYS A 86 -3.78 -18.05 -16.17
CA CYS A 86 -3.76 -19.49 -16.37
C CYS A 86 -3.73 -20.28 -15.05
N ALA A 87 -4.11 -21.55 -15.10
CA ALA A 87 -4.13 -22.42 -13.91
C ALA A 87 -2.74 -22.61 -13.26
N ALA A 88 -1.67 -22.53 -14.02
CA ALA A 88 -0.30 -22.60 -13.49
C ALA A 88 0.02 -21.38 -12.62
N GLU A 89 -0.32 -20.18 -13.12
CA GLU A 89 -0.13 -18.94 -12.36
C GLU A 89 -0.97 -18.94 -11.07
N LEU A 90 -2.22 -19.42 -11.12
CA LEU A 90 -3.07 -19.49 -9.93
C LEU A 90 -2.43 -20.35 -8.84
N ARG A 91 -1.93 -21.55 -9.18
CA ARG A 91 -1.24 -22.42 -8.20
C ARG A 91 0.00 -21.76 -7.62
N MET A 92 0.80 -21.05 -8.44
CA MET A 92 1.94 -20.30 -7.96
C MET A 92 1.54 -19.14 -7.05
N ALA A 93 0.46 -18.43 -7.36
CA ALA A 93 -0.06 -17.33 -6.56
C ALA A 93 -0.57 -17.81 -5.19
N GLU A 94 -1.29 -18.92 -5.14
CA GLU A 94 -1.73 -19.55 -3.90
C GLU A 94 -0.52 -19.96 -3.04
N ALA A 95 0.47 -20.63 -3.63
CA ALA A 95 1.69 -21.03 -2.93
C ALA A 95 2.50 -19.83 -2.40
N ALA A 96 2.62 -18.74 -3.19
CA ALA A 96 3.28 -17.52 -2.76
C ALA A 96 2.53 -16.83 -1.61
N THR A 97 1.20 -16.80 -1.68
CA THR A 97 0.33 -16.23 -0.63
C THR A 97 0.45 -17.00 0.68
N ASP A 98 0.46 -18.33 0.61
CA ASP A 98 0.63 -19.18 1.77
C ASP A 98 2.03 -19.03 2.38
N ALA A 99 3.08 -18.98 1.55
CA ALA A 99 4.45 -18.77 2.00
C ALA A 99 4.62 -17.41 2.70
N LEU A 100 4.04 -16.32 2.14
CA LEU A 100 4.05 -15.02 2.81
C LEU A 100 3.31 -15.08 4.15
N ARG A 101 2.12 -15.71 4.19
CA ARG A 101 1.35 -15.85 5.43
C ARG A 101 2.13 -16.57 6.51
N ASP A 102 2.82 -17.65 6.16
CA ASP A 102 3.61 -18.44 7.11
C ASP A 102 4.83 -17.67 7.62
N LEU A 103 5.49 -16.89 6.76
CA LEU A 103 6.57 -15.99 7.17
C LEU A 103 6.07 -14.93 8.16
N LEU A 104 4.95 -14.28 7.86
CA LEU A 104 4.37 -13.23 8.71
C LEU A 104 3.88 -13.76 10.09
N ARG A 105 3.62 -15.06 10.22
CA ARG A 105 3.27 -15.72 11.49
C ARG A 105 4.47 -16.06 12.37
N GLN A 106 5.69 -15.81 11.93
CA GLN A 106 6.91 -16.16 12.68
C GLN A 106 7.21 -15.24 13.86
N GLY A 107 6.28 -14.44 14.30
CA GLY A 107 6.38 -13.56 15.47
C GLY A 107 6.11 -12.12 15.11
N GLU A 108 6.68 -11.19 15.88
CA GLU A 108 6.52 -9.77 15.67
C GLU A 108 6.96 -9.38 14.25
N VAL A 109 6.12 -8.58 13.58
CA VAL A 109 6.38 -8.07 12.24
C VAL A 109 6.73 -6.58 12.32
N ALA A 110 7.79 -6.21 11.62
CA ALA A 110 8.20 -4.82 11.48
C ALA A 110 8.38 -4.45 10.01
N ILE A 111 8.04 -3.21 9.67
CA ILE A 111 8.27 -2.62 8.35
C ILE A 111 9.30 -1.51 8.45
N TYR A 112 10.12 -1.35 7.41
CA TYR A 112 11.15 -0.31 7.31
C TYR A 112 11.34 0.10 5.85
N ASN A 113 12.15 1.13 5.59
CA ASN A 113 12.32 1.71 4.24
C ASN A 113 10.96 2.03 3.58
N ILE A 114 10.06 2.63 4.34
CA ILE A 114 8.69 2.88 3.92
C ILE A 114 8.65 3.96 2.85
N GLY A 115 7.96 3.71 1.75
CA GLY A 115 7.75 4.66 0.68
C GLY A 115 6.32 4.61 0.12
N PRO A 116 5.94 5.63 -0.69
CA PRO A 116 4.64 5.63 -1.32
C PRO A 116 4.53 4.53 -2.38
N ASP A 117 3.31 4.03 -2.57
CA ASP A 117 2.95 3.27 -3.76
C ASP A 117 2.18 4.18 -4.74
N LYS A 118 2.14 3.78 -6.00
CA LYS A 118 1.31 4.45 -7.02
C LYS A 118 -0.19 4.32 -6.76
N TYR A 119 -0.62 3.40 -5.92
CA TYR A 119 -2.01 3.19 -5.54
C TYR A 119 -2.28 3.77 -4.15
N GLN A 120 -3.34 4.58 -4.04
CA GLN A 120 -3.78 5.15 -2.76
C GLN A 120 -4.11 4.05 -1.73
N GLY A 121 -3.80 4.31 -0.46
CA GLY A 121 -4.05 3.36 0.63
C GLY A 121 -3.10 2.17 0.66
N ARG A 122 -1.97 2.24 -0.08
CA ARG A 122 -0.92 1.24 -0.09
C ARG A 122 0.47 1.89 0.03
N ILE A 123 1.32 1.28 0.81
CA ILE A 123 2.74 1.65 0.94
C ILE A 123 3.62 0.52 0.40
N VAL A 124 4.85 0.86 0.04
CA VAL A 124 5.91 -0.10 -0.30
C VAL A 124 6.93 -0.08 0.83
N ALA A 125 7.25 -1.24 1.38
CA ALA A 125 8.20 -1.35 2.48
C ALA A 125 9.02 -2.64 2.42
N ASP A 126 10.16 -2.63 3.09
CA ASP A 126 10.85 -3.84 3.49
C ASP A 126 10.18 -4.40 4.75
N VAL A 127 10.18 -5.72 4.90
CA VAL A 127 9.49 -6.42 5.98
C VAL A 127 10.42 -7.39 6.66
N ALA A 128 10.44 -7.34 7.98
CA ALA A 128 11.14 -8.30 8.83
C ALA A 128 10.18 -8.94 9.82
N THR A 129 10.49 -10.15 10.25
CA THR A 129 9.85 -10.83 11.37
C THR A 129 10.89 -11.17 12.42
N ARG A 130 10.46 -11.64 13.58
CA ARG A 130 11.40 -12.05 14.64
C ARG A 130 12.42 -13.12 14.19
N ARG A 131 12.10 -13.90 13.15
CA ARG A 131 12.95 -15.01 12.66
C ARG A 131 13.51 -14.79 11.25
N THR A 132 13.05 -13.76 10.56
CA THR A 132 13.41 -13.50 9.17
C THR A 132 13.69 -12.02 8.98
N ASP A 133 14.95 -11.66 8.77
CA ASP A 133 15.40 -10.27 8.67
C ASP A 133 14.88 -9.58 7.40
N ASN A 134 14.59 -10.34 6.33
CA ASN A 134 14.02 -9.83 5.09
C ASN A 134 13.10 -10.87 4.46
N VAL A 135 11.79 -10.62 4.58
CA VAL A 135 10.74 -11.51 4.09
C VAL A 135 10.76 -11.63 2.56
N ALA A 136 10.99 -10.52 1.82
CA ALA A 136 11.08 -10.55 0.37
C ALA A 136 12.24 -11.43 -0.12
N ALA A 137 13.42 -11.34 0.53
CA ALA A 137 14.56 -12.19 0.22
C ALA A 137 14.28 -13.67 0.51
N ALA A 138 13.52 -13.97 1.57
CA ALA A 138 13.12 -15.34 1.88
C ALA A 138 12.20 -15.93 0.80
N LEU A 139 11.21 -15.17 0.33
CA LEU A 139 10.31 -15.57 -0.76
C LEU A 139 11.05 -15.76 -2.10
N LEU A 140 12.02 -14.89 -2.40
CA LEU A 140 12.90 -15.01 -3.58
C LEU A 140 13.71 -16.29 -3.54
N ARG A 141 14.37 -16.59 -2.41
CA ARG A 141 15.16 -17.82 -2.26
C ARG A 141 14.32 -19.10 -2.35
N ALA A 142 13.07 -19.03 -1.90
CA ALA A 142 12.12 -20.12 -2.01
C ALA A 142 11.51 -20.27 -3.41
N GLY A 143 11.73 -19.32 -4.32
CA GLY A 143 11.22 -19.36 -5.70
C GLY A 143 9.73 -19.04 -5.83
N HIS A 144 9.10 -18.45 -4.80
CA HIS A 144 7.68 -18.07 -4.82
C HIS A 144 7.42 -16.77 -5.57
N VAL A 145 8.42 -15.93 -5.68
CA VAL A 145 8.35 -14.60 -6.31
C VAL A 145 9.60 -14.36 -7.15
N ARG A 146 9.58 -13.33 -7.97
CA ARG A 146 10.73 -12.86 -8.75
C ARG A 146 11.13 -11.44 -8.37
N SER A 147 12.38 -11.06 -8.66
CA SER A 147 12.85 -9.68 -8.49
C SER A 147 12.10 -8.72 -9.38
N TYR A 148 11.77 -7.53 -8.84
CA TYR A 148 11.05 -6.50 -9.54
C TYR A 148 11.47 -5.10 -9.06
N ASN A 149 12.07 -4.33 -9.96
CA ASN A 149 12.54 -2.96 -9.69
C ASN A 149 11.71 -1.89 -10.43
N GLY A 150 10.45 -2.20 -10.76
CA GLY A 150 9.59 -1.33 -11.56
C GLY A 150 9.58 -1.68 -13.05
N GLY A 151 8.73 -0.98 -13.82
CA GLY A 151 8.60 -1.18 -15.25
C GLY A 151 7.53 -2.21 -15.66
N HIS A 152 7.75 -2.83 -16.82
CA HIS A 152 6.83 -3.85 -17.35
C HIS A 152 6.91 -5.15 -16.53
N ARG A 153 5.76 -5.75 -16.22
CA ARG A 153 5.68 -7.08 -15.60
C ARG A 153 5.51 -8.12 -16.70
N ASN A 154 6.41 -9.07 -16.75
CA ASN A 154 6.23 -10.25 -17.58
C ASN A 154 5.13 -11.14 -16.98
N GLY A 155 4.37 -11.86 -17.82
CA GLY A 155 3.39 -12.83 -17.34
C GLY A 155 4.05 -13.99 -16.58
N TRP A 156 3.25 -14.73 -15.85
CA TRP A 156 3.65 -15.94 -15.13
C TRP A 156 3.21 -17.24 -15.85
N CYS A 157 2.40 -17.09 -16.89
CA CYS A 157 2.01 -18.20 -17.74
C CYS A 157 3.11 -18.48 -18.76
N ALA A 158 3.46 -19.73 -18.97
CA ALA A 158 4.29 -20.11 -20.12
C ALA A 158 3.56 -19.66 -21.40
N ASN A 159 4.24 -18.90 -22.27
CA ASN A 159 3.69 -18.65 -23.59
C ASN A 159 3.46 -20.01 -24.25
N PRO A 160 2.27 -20.31 -24.77
CA PRO A 160 2.13 -21.46 -25.63
C PRO A 160 3.13 -21.26 -26.77
N THR A 161 4.09 -22.15 -26.87
CA THR A 161 4.98 -22.22 -28.04
C THR A 161 4.08 -22.38 -29.25
N PRO A 162 4.22 -21.54 -30.32
CA PRO A 162 3.39 -21.64 -31.52
C PRO A 162 3.53 -22.98 -32.22
#